data_2942280903585aa3bc5db950894d2d6a
#
_entry.id   2942280903585aa3bc5db950894d2d6a
#
_cell.length_a   1.000
_cell.length_b   1.000
_cell.length_c   1.000
_cell.angle_alpha   90.00
_cell.angle_beta   90.00
_cell.angle_gamma   90.00
#
_symmetry.space_group_name_H-M   'P 1'
#
loop_
_entity.id
_entity.type
_entity.pdbx_description
1 polymer ?
#
loop_
_entity_poly.entity_id
_entity_poly.type
_entity_poly.pdbx_seq_one_letter_code
_entity_poly.pdbx_strand_id
1 'polypeptide(L)'
;MPTPEPSPTTDNDRNRGTAHLTIREPDDWHLHLRDDAMLALTADITARQFARAIVMPNLVPPVTTVAAAEAYRDRILGVLPQGRRFTPLMTAYLTDEIDADKIETGFENGVFTACKLYPAGATTNSAAGVTDVHKIRPVLERMQTIGMPLLVHGEVVSPDIDIFDREAAFLETILAPMLHDFPALRVVLEHITTADSVQFVQAAGPALAATITAHHLRIDRNALFEGGMRPHAYCLPVAKRRHHRT
;
A
#
# COMPACT_ATOMS: atom_id res chain seq x y z
N MET A 1 64.00 4.94 -34.89
CA MET A 1 63.02 5.43 -33.91
C MET A 1 62.58 4.24 -33.08
N PRO A 2 62.80 4.23 -31.76
CA PRO A 2 62.40 3.12 -30.92
C PRO A 2 60.90 3.23 -30.62
N THR A 3 60.20 2.08 -30.66
CA THR A 3 58.80 1.91 -30.27
C THR A 3 58.65 2.14 -28.76
N PRO A 4 57.56 2.80 -28.29
CA PRO A 4 57.32 2.99 -26.88
C PRO A 4 56.87 1.69 -26.22
N GLU A 5 57.45 1.37 -25.07
CA GLU A 5 57.03 0.26 -24.19
C GLU A 5 55.63 0.55 -23.60
N PRO A 6 54.79 -0.47 -23.40
CA PRO A 6 53.52 -0.30 -22.72
C PRO A 6 53.73 -0.08 -21.22
N SER A 7 53.09 0.97 -20.72
CA SER A 7 53.04 1.28 -19.27
C SER A 7 52.39 0.16 -18.46
N PRO A 8 52.86 -0.12 -17.22
CA PRO A 8 52.28 -1.16 -16.41
C PRO A 8 50.85 -0.73 -15.96
N THR A 9 49.86 -1.55 -16.32
CA THR A 9 48.52 -1.46 -15.79
C THR A 9 48.56 -1.77 -14.29
N THR A 10 48.29 -0.79 -13.45
CA THR A 10 48.15 -0.99 -12.02
C THR A 10 46.96 -1.89 -11.73
N ASP A 11 47.26 -3.07 -11.22
CA ASP A 11 46.29 -4.11 -10.77
C ASP A 11 45.65 -3.72 -9.43
N ASN A 12 44.89 -2.63 -9.43
CA ASN A 12 44.32 -2.06 -8.20
C ASN A 12 42.76 -2.14 -8.14
N ASP A 13 42.13 -2.99 -8.96
CA ASP A 13 40.67 -3.08 -9.04
C ASP A 13 40.07 -4.44 -8.60
N ARG A 14 40.89 -5.33 -8.02
CA ARG A 14 40.45 -6.70 -7.69
C ARG A 14 40.07 -6.94 -6.24
N ASN A 15 39.97 -5.93 -5.40
CA ASN A 15 39.59 -6.15 -3.99
C ASN A 15 38.53 -5.17 -3.49
N ARG A 16 37.45 -5.00 -4.27
CA ARG A 16 36.19 -4.51 -3.68
C ARG A 16 35.58 -5.70 -2.92
N GLY A 17 35.96 -5.86 -1.67
CA GLY A 17 35.32 -6.80 -0.77
C GLY A 17 33.82 -6.59 -0.82
N THR A 18 33.06 -7.67 -1.03
CA THR A 18 31.60 -7.65 -1.03
C THR A 18 31.15 -7.07 0.30
N ALA A 19 30.62 -5.85 0.30
CA ALA A 19 30.06 -5.28 1.50
C ALA A 19 28.83 -6.10 1.90
N HIS A 20 28.85 -6.70 3.07
CA HIS A 20 27.71 -7.44 3.62
C HIS A 20 26.90 -6.49 4.50
N LEU A 21 25.60 -6.43 4.23
CA LEU A 21 24.62 -5.72 5.06
C LEU A 21 23.73 -6.76 5.72
N THR A 22 23.70 -6.77 7.05
CA THR A 22 22.77 -7.59 7.83
C THR A 22 21.62 -6.71 8.28
N ILE A 23 20.39 -7.07 7.91
CA ILE A 23 19.17 -6.38 8.32
C ILE A 23 18.20 -7.40 8.92
N ARG A 24 17.25 -6.91 9.73
CA ARG A 24 16.10 -7.71 10.11
C ARG A 24 15.31 -8.06 8.84
N GLU A 25 14.74 -9.27 8.79
CA GLU A 25 13.84 -9.65 7.70
C GLU A 25 12.70 -8.61 7.59
N PRO A 26 12.53 -7.96 6.43
CA PRO A 26 11.58 -6.86 6.30
C PRO A 26 10.13 -7.33 6.29
N ASP A 27 9.22 -6.38 6.53
CA ASP A 27 7.78 -6.55 6.35
C ASP A 27 7.32 -5.72 5.14
N ASP A 28 6.30 -6.19 4.43
CA ASP A 28 5.61 -5.43 3.38
C ASP A 28 4.28 -4.89 3.92
N TRP A 29 4.16 -3.56 4.03
CA TRP A 29 2.99 -2.92 4.62
C TRP A 29 1.87 -2.62 3.63
N HIS A 30 2.00 -3.03 2.34
CA HIS A 30 0.96 -2.88 1.32
C HIS A 30 1.16 -3.86 0.15
N LEU A 31 0.48 -4.99 0.18
CA LEU A 31 0.70 -6.07 -0.77
C LEU A 31 -0.59 -6.54 -1.45
N HIS A 32 -0.59 -6.57 -2.80
CA HIS A 32 -1.63 -7.20 -3.60
C HIS A 32 -1.17 -8.58 -4.10
N LEU A 33 -1.59 -9.64 -3.45
CA LEU A 33 -1.29 -11.01 -3.88
C LEU A 33 -2.18 -11.49 -5.02
N ARG A 34 -3.37 -10.87 -5.18
CA ARG A 34 -4.42 -11.35 -6.08
C ARG A 34 -4.93 -12.74 -5.66
N ASP A 35 -5.55 -13.48 -6.57
CA ASP A 35 -6.04 -14.84 -6.30
C ASP A 35 -5.80 -15.74 -7.52
N ASP A 36 -6.33 -16.96 -7.51
CA ASP A 36 -6.26 -17.94 -8.58
C ASP A 36 -4.83 -18.20 -9.10
N ALA A 37 -4.64 -18.17 -10.41
CA ALA A 37 -3.37 -18.50 -11.06
C ALA A 37 -2.21 -17.56 -10.68
N MET A 38 -2.49 -16.31 -10.30
CA MET A 38 -1.45 -15.36 -9.88
C MET A 38 -0.96 -15.60 -8.46
N LEU A 39 -1.81 -16.14 -7.58
CA LEU A 39 -1.52 -16.25 -6.16
C LEU A 39 -0.25 -17.06 -5.88
N ALA A 40 -0.08 -18.19 -6.55
CA ALA A 40 1.07 -19.07 -6.34
C ALA A 40 2.41 -18.35 -6.65
N LEU A 41 2.44 -17.54 -7.73
CA LEU A 41 3.61 -16.79 -8.12
C LEU A 41 3.89 -15.62 -7.16
N THR A 42 2.89 -14.82 -6.88
CA THR A 42 3.04 -13.60 -6.07
C THR A 42 3.35 -13.93 -4.61
N ALA A 43 2.71 -14.96 -4.04
CA ALA A 43 2.92 -15.37 -2.67
C ALA A 43 4.35 -15.93 -2.45
N ASP A 44 4.85 -16.80 -3.35
CA ASP A 44 6.20 -17.34 -3.21
C ASP A 44 7.28 -16.28 -3.37
N ILE A 45 7.16 -15.37 -4.36
CA ILE A 45 8.10 -14.26 -4.54
C ILE A 45 8.15 -13.37 -3.29
N THR A 46 7.00 -13.03 -2.73
CA THR A 46 6.89 -12.20 -1.53
C THR A 46 7.50 -12.90 -0.33
N ALA A 47 7.12 -14.16 -0.08
CA ALA A 47 7.58 -14.93 1.06
C ALA A 47 9.07 -15.29 1.05
N ARG A 48 9.80 -15.02 -0.05
CA ARG A 48 11.26 -15.10 -0.11
C ARG A 48 11.96 -13.89 0.48
N GLN A 49 11.27 -12.76 0.58
CA GLN A 49 11.87 -11.47 0.90
C GLN A 49 11.32 -10.86 2.17
N PHE A 50 10.06 -11.18 2.52
CA PHE A 50 9.33 -10.56 3.64
C PHE A 50 8.88 -11.59 4.65
N ALA A 51 9.03 -11.28 5.94
CA ALA A 51 8.53 -12.10 7.04
C ALA A 51 7.00 -12.03 7.14
N ARG A 52 6.45 -10.82 6.95
CA ARG A 52 5.02 -10.52 7.05
C ARG A 52 4.62 -9.54 5.96
N ALA A 53 3.33 -9.56 5.59
CA ALA A 53 2.78 -8.51 4.74
C ALA A 53 1.32 -8.19 5.09
N ILE A 54 0.96 -6.91 5.00
CA ILE A 54 -0.44 -6.45 4.99
C ILE A 54 -1.03 -6.80 3.63
N VAL A 55 -1.97 -7.73 3.62
CA VAL A 55 -2.60 -8.23 2.38
C VAL A 55 -3.84 -7.41 2.06
N MET A 56 -3.83 -6.77 0.89
CA MET A 56 -4.95 -5.95 0.43
C MET A 56 -6.17 -6.79 0.07
N PRO A 57 -7.39 -6.36 0.48
CA PRO A 57 -8.59 -7.17 0.42
C PRO A 57 -9.39 -7.03 -0.87
N ASN A 58 -8.91 -6.27 -1.87
CA ASN A 58 -9.64 -5.93 -3.10
C ASN A 58 -9.60 -7.03 -4.15
N LEU A 59 -10.12 -8.19 -3.79
CA LEU A 59 -10.43 -9.30 -4.70
C LEU A 59 -11.80 -9.09 -5.38
N VAL A 60 -12.22 -10.05 -6.17
CA VAL A 60 -13.56 -10.14 -6.74
C VAL A 60 -14.13 -11.53 -6.42
N PRO A 61 -15.09 -11.62 -5.45
CA PRO A 61 -15.61 -10.56 -4.58
C PRO A 61 -14.57 -10.07 -3.57
N PRO A 62 -14.74 -8.86 -2.99
CA PRO A 62 -13.83 -8.33 -1.97
C PRO A 62 -13.93 -9.08 -0.64
N VAL A 63 -12.86 -9.02 0.16
CA VAL A 63 -12.80 -9.66 1.48
C VAL A 63 -13.47 -8.76 2.51
N THR A 64 -14.75 -9.03 2.79
CA THR A 64 -15.58 -8.22 3.70
C THR A 64 -15.97 -8.96 4.98
N THR A 65 -15.66 -10.24 5.10
CA THR A 65 -16.06 -11.07 6.25
C THR A 65 -14.89 -11.84 6.84
N VAL A 66 -14.99 -12.23 8.10
CA VAL A 66 -14.02 -13.09 8.79
C VAL A 66 -13.78 -14.38 8.01
N ALA A 67 -14.83 -15.08 7.62
CA ALA A 67 -14.72 -16.34 6.87
C ALA A 67 -14.01 -16.16 5.51
N ALA A 68 -14.28 -15.05 4.81
CA ALA A 68 -13.58 -14.75 3.55
C ALA A 68 -12.09 -14.48 3.76
N ALA A 69 -11.74 -13.77 4.85
CA ALA A 69 -10.35 -13.50 5.21
C ALA A 69 -9.59 -14.76 5.58
N GLU A 70 -10.20 -15.65 6.38
CA GLU A 70 -9.63 -16.94 6.74
C GLU A 70 -9.42 -17.82 5.51
N ALA A 71 -10.44 -17.95 4.67
CA ALA A 71 -10.33 -18.72 3.44
C ALA A 71 -9.26 -18.17 2.48
N TYR A 72 -9.10 -16.85 2.40
CA TYR A 72 -8.02 -16.23 1.59
C TYR A 72 -6.65 -16.48 2.21
N ARG A 73 -6.51 -16.32 3.53
CA ARG A 73 -5.28 -16.66 4.26
C ARG A 73 -4.86 -18.11 4.03
N ASP A 74 -5.81 -19.04 4.10
CA ASP A 74 -5.54 -20.46 3.90
C ASP A 74 -5.09 -20.75 2.46
N ARG A 75 -5.67 -20.09 1.45
CA ARG A 75 -5.18 -20.20 0.06
C ARG A 75 -3.76 -19.65 -0.09
N ILE A 76 -3.46 -18.48 0.54
CA ILE A 76 -2.11 -17.91 0.52
C ILE A 76 -1.09 -18.89 1.10
N LEU A 77 -1.37 -19.44 2.29
CA LEU A 77 -0.47 -20.36 2.96
C LEU A 77 -0.36 -21.71 2.23
N GLY A 78 -1.48 -22.16 1.63
CA GLY A 78 -1.54 -23.43 0.91
C GLY A 78 -0.74 -23.48 -0.39
N VAL A 79 -0.45 -22.34 -1.01
CA VAL A 79 0.38 -22.27 -2.23
C VAL A 79 1.87 -22.06 -1.96
N LEU A 80 2.26 -21.83 -0.71
CA LEU A 80 3.66 -21.64 -0.35
C LEU A 80 4.43 -22.98 -0.35
N PRO A 81 5.69 -22.99 -0.80
CA PRO A 81 6.55 -24.16 -0.70
C PRO A 81 6.71 -24.61 0.76
N GLN A 82 6.84 -25.93 0.95
CA GLN A 82 7.05 -26.51 2.28
C GLN A 82 8.25 -25.86 3.00
N GLY A 83 8.06 -25.48 4.26
CA GLY A 83 9.09 -24.84 5.08
C GLY A 83 9.25 -23.33 4.85
N ARG A 84 8.52 -22.74 3.90
CA ARG A 84 8.50 -21.28 3.72
C ARG A 84 7.75 -20.62 4.87
N ARG A 85 8.42 -19.71 5.58
CA ARG A 85 7.79 -18.90 6.65
C ARG A 85 7.29 -17.58 6.07
N PHE A 86 6.03 -17.30 6.28
CA PHE A 86 5.40 -16.04 5.90
C PHE A 86 4.13 -15.84 6.72
N THR A 87 3.88 -14.64 7.18
CA THR A 87 2.66 -14.30 7.92
C THR A 87 1.84 -13.29 7.15
N PRO A 88 0.76 -13.70 6.47
CA PRO A 88 -0.18 -12.78 5.85
C PRO A 88 -1.03 -12.10 6.93
N LEU A 89 -0.97 -10.79 6.99
CA LEU A 89 -1.77 -9.93 7.87
C LEU A 89 -3.02 -9.51 7.08
N MET A 90 -4.15 -10.14 7.39
CA MET A 90 -5.38 -9.97 6.62
C MET A 90 -6.07 -8.65 6.93
N THR A 91 -6.71 -8.05 5.93
CA THR A 91 -7.46 -6.80 6.08
C THR A 91 -8.90 -6.97 5.62
N ALA A 92 -9.81 -6.19 6.23
CA ALA A 92 -11.19 -6.11 5.81
C ALA A 92 -11.40 -4.98 4.80
N TYR A 93 -12.12 -5.26 3.73
CA TYR A 93 -12.52 -4.28 2.73
C TYR A 93 -13.74 -3.50 3.24
N LEU A 94 -13.63 -2.17 3.39
CA LEU A 94 -14.75 -1.33 3.81
C LEU A 94 -15.70 -1.08 2.64
N THR A 95 -16.99 -1.33 2.90
CA THR A 95 -18.13 -0.98 2.05
C THR A 95 -19.06 -0.05 2.79
N ASP A 96 -20.00 0.59 2.11
CA ASP A 96 -21.01 1.46 2.74
C ASP A 96 -21.85 0.77 3.82
N GLU A 97 -21.99 -0.56 3.75
CA GLU A 97 -22.89 -1.36 4.60
C GLU A 97 -22.12 -2.32 5.53
N ILE A 98 -20.82 -2.10 5.71
CA ILE A 98 -20.03 -3.01 6.55
C ILE A 98 -20.48 -2.93 8.02
N ASP A 99 -20.57 -4.10 8.65
CA ASP A 99 -21.03 -4.26 10.02
C ASP A 99 -19.88 -4.07 11.02
N ALA A 100 -20.00 -3.05 11.89
CA ALA A 100 -18.99 -2.71 12.89
C ALA A 100 -18.71 -3.84 13.89
N ASP A 101 -19.74 -4.60 14.30
CA ASP A 101 -19.60 -5.68 15.28
C ASP A 101 -18.82 -6.87 14.68
N LYS A 102 -18.99 -7.11 13.37
CA LYS A 102 -18.21 -8.14 12.66
C LYS A 102 -16.75 -7.73 12.48
N ILE A 103 -16.49 -6.44 12.26
CA ILE A 103 -15.12 -5.92 12.19
C ILE A 103 -14.42 -6.06 13.55
N GLU A 104 -15.06 -5.65 14.63
CA GLU A 104 -14.55 -5.83 15.98
C GLU A 104 -14.24 -7.30 16.29
N THR A 105 -15.23 -8.18 16.09
CA THR A 105 -15.05 -9.63 16.31
C THR A 105 -13.87 -10.18 15.51
N GLY A 106 -13.73 -9.78 14.25
CA GLY A 106 -12.62 -10.22 13.41
C GLY A 106 -11.25 -9.69 13.87
N PHE A 107 -11.21 -8.50 14.44
CA PHE A 107 -9.99 -7.91 14.99
C PHE A 107 -9.60 -8.56 16.32
N GLU A 108 -10.55 -8.72 17.24
CA GLU A 108 -10.32 -9.35 18.54
C GLU A 108 -9.88 -10.81 18.43
N ASN A 109 -10.42 -11.53 17.43
CA ASN A 109 -10.03 -12.90 17.14
C ASN A 109 -8.70 -13.01 16.35
N GLY A 110 -8.05 -11.89 16.05
CA GLY A 110 -6.78 -11.84 15.33
C GLY A 110 -6.87 -12.25 13.85
N VAL A 111 -8.06 -12.25 13.26
CA VAL A 111 -8.25 -12.50 11.82
C VAL A 111 -7.94 -11.26 11.01
N PHE A 112 -8.52 -10.11 11.39
CA PHE A 112 -8.20 -8.84 10.75
C PHE A 112 -7.09 -8.10 11.51
N THR A 113 -6.16 -7.53 10.77
CA THR A 113 -5.11 -6.63 11.30
C THR A 113 -5.52 -5.17 11.15
N ALA A 114 -6.26 -4.83 10.10
CA ALA A 114 -6.69 -3.47 9.76
C ALA A 114 -7.94 -3.52 8.87
N CYS A 115 -8.62 -2.38 8.71
CA CYS A 115 -9.56 -2.16 7.62
C CYS A 115 -8.92 -1.36 6.49
N LYS A 116 -9.31 -1.62 5.25
CA LYS A 116 -8.89 -0.87 4.07
C LYS A 116 -10.06 -0.09 3.49
N LEU A 117 -9.89 1.23 3.42
CA LEU A 117 -10.79 2.15 2.75
C LEU A 117 -10.34 2.39 1.31
N TYR A 118 -11.21 2.05 0.36
CA TYR A 118 -11.15 2.48 -1.02
C TYR A 118 -12.32 3.41 -1.29
N PRO A 119 -12.13 4.63 -1.77
CA PRO A 119 -13.23 5.37 -2.40
C PRO A 119 -13.74 4.60 -3.60
N ALA A 120 -15.06 4.50 -3.76
CA ALA A 120 -15.69 3.71 -4.80
C ALA A 120 -15.22 4.16 -6.20
N GLY A 121 -14.62 3.25 -6.96
CA GLY A 121 -14.09 3.56 -8.31
C GLY A 121 -12.70 4.20 -8.35
N ALA A 122 -12.01 4.39 -7.23
CA ALA A 122 -10.70 5.06 -7.21
C ALA A 122 -9.58 4.23 -7.84
N THR A 123 -9.64 2.91 -7.76
CA THR A 123 -8.58 2.01 -8.23
C THR A 123 -9.14 0.65 -8.66
N THR A 124 -8.27 -0.29 -8.98
CA THR A 124 -8.63 -1.66 -9.39
C THR A 124 -9.49 -2.34 -8.32
N ASN A 125 -10.59 -2.97 -8.72
CA ASN A 125 -11.53 -3.70 -7.86
C ASN A 125 -12.06 -2.86 -6.69
N SER A 126 -12.26 -1.54 -6.90
CA SER A 126 -12.78 -0.63 -5.89
C SER A 126 -14.25 -0.22 -6.10
N ALA A 127 -14.97 -0.84 -7.03
CA ALA A 127 -16.36 -0.50 -7.30
C ALA A 127 -17.30 -0.69 -6.09
N ALA A 128 -17.00 -1.65 -5.21
CA ALA A 128 -17.75 -1.90 -3.97
C ALA A 128 -17.24 -1.03 -2.78
N GLY A 129 -16.33 -0.09 -3.03
CA GLY A 129 -15.75 0.77 -2.02
C GLY A 129 -16.73 1.76 -1.40
N VAL A 130 -16.21 2.59 -0.54
CA VAL A 130 -16.99 3.58 0.20
C VAL A 130 -17.38 4.73 -0.73
N THR A 131 -18.68 5.00 -0.83
CA THR A 131 -19.20 6.12 -1.63
C THR A 131 -19.27 7.41 -0.84
N ASP A 132 -19.46 7.31 0.48
CA ASP A 132 -19.51 8.43 1.43
C ASP A 132 -18.99 7.96 2.79
N VAL A 133 -17.96 8.63 3.30
CA VAL A 133 -17.35 8.31 4.60
C VAL A 133 -18.31 8.45 5.78
N HIS A 134 -19.37 9.25 5.63
CA HIS A 134 -20.41 9.37 6.67
C HIS A 134 -21.18 8.07 6.89
N LYS A 135 -21.30 7.20 5.88
CA LYS A 135 -21.97 5.90 6.01
C LYS A 135 -21.22 4.93 6.91
N ILE A 136 -19.91 5.04 6.95
CA ILE A 136 -19.04 4.15 7.72
C ILE A 136 -18.65 4.73 9.10
N ARG A 137 -19.25 5.85 9.54
CA ARG A 137 -18.97 6.45 10.86
C ARG A 137 -19.03 5.42 12.01
N PRO A 138 -20.05 4.55 12.10
CA PRO A 138 -20.10 3.55 13.19
C PRO A 138 -18.90 2.61 13.21
N VAL A 139 -18.38 2.26 12.04
CA VAL A 139 -17.17 1.41 11.92
C VAL A 139 -15.93 2.19 12.35
N LEU A 140 -15.79 3.45 11.92
CA LEU A 140 -14.66 4.31 12.32
C LEU A 140 -14.62 4.55 13.82
N GLU A 141 -15.77 4.79 14.44
CA GLU A 141 -15.93 4.92 15.91
C GLU A 141 -15.50 3.64 16.63
N ARG A 142 -15.93 2.48 16.13
CA ARG A 142 -15.53 1.20 16.69
C ARG A 142 -14.04 0.95 16.53
N MET A 143 -13.49 1.18 15.35
CA MET A 143 -12.05 1.04 15.07
C MET A 143 -11.20 1.92 15.97
N GLN A 144 -11.62 3.19 16.18
CA GLN A 144 -10.97 4.09 17.13
C GLN A 144 -10.96 3.53 18.54
N THR A 145 -12.07 2.98 19.00
CA THR A 145 -12.24 2.42 20.35
C THR A 145 -11.38 1.20 20.60
N ILE A 146 -11.34 0.26 19.65
CA ILE A 146 -10.55 -0.98 19.76
C ILE A 146 -9.08 -0.82 19.32
N GLY A 147 -8.72 0.38 18.84
CA GLY A 147 -7.37 0.67 18.35
C GLY A 147 -6.99 -0.04 17.06
N MET A 148 -7.97 -0.42 16.22
CA MET A 148 -7.74 -1.04 14.92
C MET A 148 -7.31 0.01 13.89
N PRO A 149 -6.22 -0.22 13.10
CA PRO A 149 -5.78 0.75 12.09
C PRO A 149 -6.72 0.82 10.89
N LEU A 150 -6.88 2.04 10.33
CA LEU A 150 -7.50 2.30 9.04
C LEU A 150 -6.42 2.56 7.98
N LEU A 151 -6.40 1.76 6.93
CA LEU A 151 -5.53 1.94 5.76
C LEU A 151 -6.34 2.64 4.66
N VAL A 152 -5.80 3.71 4.09
CA VAL A 152 -6.59 4.59 3.22
C VAL A 152 -5.96 4.72 1.85
N HIS A 153 -6.72 4.46 0.78
CA HIS A 153 -6.40 4.92 -0.57
C HIS A 153 -6.86 6.39 -0.67
N GLY A 154 -5.92 7.30 -0.67
CA GLY A 154 -6.15 8.74 -0.48
C GLY A 154 -6.40 9.50 -1.78
N GLU A 155 -7.41 9.14 -2.58
CA GLU A 155 -7.79 9.87 -3.78
C GLU A 155 -9.30 10.08 -3.85
N VAL A 156 -9.73 11.30 -4.23
CA VAL A 156 -11.13 11.55 -4.62
C VAL A 156 -11.39 11.00 -6.03
N VAL A 157 -12.66 10.73 -6.34
CA VAL A 157 -13.08 10.16 -7.64
C VAL A 157 -13.91 11.11 -8.51
N SER A 158 -14.08 12.39 -8.07
CA SER A 158 -14.84 13.37 -8.85
C SER A 158 -14.23 13.56 -10.24
N PRO A 159 -15.04 13.51 -11.32
CA PRO A 159 -14.59 13.77 -12.68
C PRO A 159 -14.14 15.22 -12.89
N ASP A 160 -14.57 16.15 -12.04
CA ASP A 160 -14.22 17.58 -12.11
C ASP A 160 -12.82 17.86 -11.53
N ILE A 161 -12.19 16.88 -10.88
CA ILE A 161 -10.86 17.02 -10.28
C ILE A 161 -9.84 16.29 -11.16
N ASP A 162 -8.79 17.03 -11.57
CA ASP A 162 -7.69 16.46 -12.33
C ASP A 162 -7.07 15.26 -11.59
N ILE A 163 -6.75 14.21 -12.34
CA ILE A 163 -6.19 12.97 -11.78
C ILE A 163 -4.90 13.21 -10.96
N PHE A 164 -4.16 14.27 -11.28
CA PHE A 164 -2.94 14.62 -10.56
C PHE A 164 -3.20 15.40 -9.26
N ASP A 165 -4.42 15.91 -9.06
CA ASP A 165 -4.79 16.73 -7.89
C ASP A 165 -5.70 15.95 -6.91
N ARG A 166 -6.11 14.72 -7.24
CA ARG A 166 -7.03 13.89 -6.46
C ARG A 166 -6.57 13.62 -5.03
N GLU A 167 -5.26 13.43 -4.84
CA GLU A 167 -4.69 13.17 -3.51
C GLU A 167 -4.77 14.43 -2.64
N ALA A 168 -4.39 15.60 -3.14
CA ALA A 168 -4.48 16.86 -2.42
C ALA A 168 -5.93 17.20 -2.03
N ALA A 169 -6.87 17.02 -2.98
CA ALA A 169 -8.29 17.21 -2.69
C ALA A 169 -8.82 16.23 -1.63
N PHE A 170 -8.35 14.99 -1.60
CA PHE A 170 -8.72 14.01 -0.57
C PHE A 170 -8.24 14.43 0.82
N LEU A 171 -7.02 14.95 0.92
CA LEU A 171 -6.49 15.44 2.21
C LEU A 171 -7.40 16.50 2.81
N GLU A 172 -7.79 17.47 2.00
CA GLU A 172 -8.57 18.63 2.45
C GLU A 172 -10.04 18.26 2.73
N THR A 173 -10.66 17.52 1.81
CA THR A 173 -12.13 17.34 1.84
C THR A 173 -12.58 16.10 2.61
N ILE A 174 -11.71 15.11 2.81
CA ILE A 174 -12.07 13.84 3.44
C ILE A 174 -11.18 13.53 4.63
N LEU A 175 -9.85 13.52 4.46
CA LEU A 175 -8.96 13.03 5.52
C LEU A 175 -8.90 13.99 6.72
N ALA A 176 -8.74 15.30 6.48
CA ALA A 176 -8.67 16.28 7.58
C ALA A 176 -9.95 16.31 8.42
N PRO A 177 -11.17 16.36 7.84
CA PRO A 177 -12.40 16.20 8.61
C PRO A 177 -12.50 14.87 9.36
N MET A 178 -12.11 13.76 8.74
CA MET A 178 -12.13 12.44 9.39
C MET A 178 -11.23 12.40 10.62
N LEU A 179 -10.01 12.92 10.53
CA LEU A 179 -9.07 12.96 11.66
C LEU A 179 -9.54 13.92 12.77
N HIS A 180 -10.27 14.98 12.40
CA HIS A 180 -10.89 15.86 13.37
C HIS A 180 -12.03 15.16 14.14
N ASP A 181 -12.87 14.43 13.43
CA ASP A 181 -14.00 13.68 14.01
C ASP A 181 -13.57 12.46 14.82
N PHE A 182 -12.46 11.83 14.44
CA PHE A 182 -11.93 10.61 15.06
C PHE A 182 -10.46 10.79 15.48
N PRO A 183 -10.18 11.62 16.50
CA PRO A 183 -8.80 12.03 16.84
C PRO A 183 -7.91 10.90 17.38
N ALA A 184 -8.48 9.80 17.86
CA ALA A 184 -7.73 8.64 18.34
C ALA A 184 -7.68 7.49 17.30
N LEU A 185 -8.32 7.64 16.14
CA LEU A 185 -8.25 6.66 15.06
C LEU A 185 -6.83 6.62 14.47
N ARG A 186 -6.22 5.44 14.48
CA ARG A 186 -4.93 5.24 13.83
C ARG A 186 -5.12 5.09 12.33
N VAL A 187 -4.53 5.98 11.56
CA VAL A 187 -4.68 6.01 10.10
C VAL A 187 -3.34 5.84 9.41
N VAL A 188 -3.31 5.06 8.34
CA VAL A 188 -2.19 4.98 7.41
C VAL A 188 -2.66 5.47 6.05
N LEU A 189 -2.17 6.64 5.64
CA LEU A 189 -2.35 7.15 4.28
C LEU A 189 -1.38 6.42 3.36
N GLU A 190 -1.90 5.49 2.57
CA GLU A 190 -1.06 4.57 1.81
C GLU A 190 -0.60 5.16 0.48
N HIS A 191 0.61 4.71 0.03
CA HIS A 191 1.20 5.01 -1.28
C HIS A 191 1.08 6.49 -1.70
N ILE A 192 1.39 7.39 -0.76
CA ILE A 192 1.34 8.84 -1.02
C ILE A 192 2.27 9.23 -2.16
N THR A 193 1.87 10.26 -2.93
CA THR A 193 2.55 10.65 -4.17
C THR A 193 2.87 12.14 -4.23
N THR A 194 2.44 12.93 -3.24
CA THR A 194 2.58 14.38 -3.23
C THR A 194 3.40 14.89 -2.05
N ALA A 195 4.07 16.03 -2.24
CA ALA A 195 4.72 16.75 -1.15
C ALA A 195 3.69 17.23 -0.11
N ASP A 196 2.47 17.55 -0.56
CA ASP A 196 1.36 17.96 0.31
C ASP A 196 1.02 16.86 1.31
N SER A 197 0.94 15.59 0.86
CA SER A 197 0.71 14.44 1.75
C SER A 197 1.85 14.26 2.75
N VAL A 198 3.10 14.43 2.34
CA VAL A 198 4.25 14.35 3.25
C VAL A 198 4.14 15.39 4.35
N GLN A 199 3.88 16.65 3.98
CA GLN A 199 3.74 17.76 4.93
C GLN A 199 2.54 17.54 5.85
N PHE A 200 1.41 17.08 5.31
CA PHE A 200 0.21 16.79 6.08
C PHE A 200 0.47 15.71 7.15
N VAL A 201 1.11 14.60 6.77
CA VAL A 201 1.43 13.50 7.69
C VAL A 201 2.42 13.96 8.77
N GLN A 202 3.44 14.75 8.41
CA GLN A 202 4.39 15.29 9.38
C GLN A 202 3.74 16.23 10.40
N ALA A 203 2.69 16.96 9.99
CA ALA A 203 1.97 17.90 10.85
C ALA A 203 0.88 17.24 11.72
N ALA A 204 0.34 16.09 11.31
CA ALA A 204 -0.86 15.49 11.93
C ALA A 204 -0.60 14.74 13.25
N GLY A 205 0.67 14.51 13.63
CA GLY A 205 1.02 13.81 14.86
C GLY A 205 0.98 12.28 14.77
N PRO A 206 1.12 11.55 15.89
CA PRO A 206 1.45 10.12 15.90
C PRO A 206 0.31 9.18 15.49
N ALA A 207 -0.93 9.67 15.38
CA ALA A 207 -2.07 8.86 14.96
C ALA A 207 -2.12 8.66 13.44
N LEU A 208 -1.39 9.46 12.66
CA LEU A 208 -1.30 9.36 11.21
C LEU A 208 0.10 8.93 10.77
N ALA A 209 0.15 7.88 9.97
CA ALA A 209 1.36 7.44 9.27
C ALA A 209 1.09 7.40 7.75
N ALA A 210 2.14 7.18 6.96
CA ALA A 210 2.00 6.98 5.52
C ALA A 210 2.93 5.88 5.00
N THR A 211 2.62 5.36 3.82
CA THR A 211 3.52 4.52 3.03
C THR A 211 3.83 5.19 1.69
N ILE A 212 5.03 4.92 1.15
CA ILE A 212 5.44 5.37 -0.18
C ILE A 212 5.92 4.14 -0.94
N THR A 213 5.42 3.93 -2.16
CA THR A 213 5.87 2.82 -2.99
C THR A 213 7.19 3.13 -3.67
N ALA A 214 7.98 2.10 -3.97
CA ALA A 214 9.28 2.23 -4.60
C ALA A 214 9.24 2.97 -5.95
N HIS A 215 8.19 2.76 -6.76
CA HIS A 215 8.07 3.41 -8.05
C HIS A 215 7.75 4.92 -7.91
N HIS A 216 6.98 5.35 -6.91
CA HIS A 216 6.74 6.78 -6.66
C HIS A 216 8.00 7.53 -6.21
N LEU A 217 8.99 6.83 -5.65
CA LEU A 217 10.31 7.40 -5.36
C LEU A 217 11.22 7.46 -6.61
N ARG A 218 10.95 6.65 -7.64
CA ARG A 218 11.84 6.47 -8.79
C ARG A 218 11.39 7.21 -10.05
N ILE A 219 10.09 7.27 -10.31
CA ILE A 219 9.54 7.86 -11.53
C ILE A 219 8.68 9.08 -11.21
N ASP A 220 8.53 9.96 -12.17
CA ASP A 220 7.53 11.03 -12.19
C ASP A 220 6.56 10.80 -13.37
N ARG A 221 5.55 11.65 -13.52
CA ARG A 221 4.50 11.49 -14.53
C ARG A 221 5.03 11.45 -15.98
N ASN A 222 6.25 11.95 -16.25
CA ASN A 222 6.83 11.88 -17.59
C ASN A 222 7.09 10.43 -18.02
N ALA A 223 7.33 9.51 -17.05
CA ALA A 223 7.52 8.10 -17.35
C ALA A 223 6.32 7.45 -18.07
N LEU A 224 5.11 8.04 -17.93
CA LEU A 224 3.90 7.57 -18.62
C LEU A 224 3.93 7.88 -20.14
N PHE A 225 4.73 8.85 -20.56
CA PHE A 225 4.67 9.43 -21.92
C PHE A 225 6.03 9.45 -22.65
N GLU A 226 7.12 9.06 -22.02
CA GLU A 226 8.45 9.10 -22.59
C GLU A 226 8.57 8.16 -23.80
N GLY A 227 8.76 8.73 -24.98
CA GLY A 227 8.82 7.98 -26.25
C GLY A 227 7.48 7.41 -26.72
N GLY A 228 6.37 7.88 -26.18
CA GLY A 228 5.02 7.42 -26.45
C GLY A 228 4.28 7.02 -25.18
N MET A 229 3.05 6.47 -25.33
CA MET A 229 2.28 6.03 -24.18
C MET A 229 2.86 4.74 -23.59
N ARG A 230 3.12 4.72 -22.26
CA ARG A 230 3.69 3.58 -21.54
C ARG A 230 2.72 3.02 -20.50
N PRO A 231 1.79 2.12 -20.88
CA PRO A 231 0.76 1.60 -19.98
C PRO A 231 1.32 0.89 -18.74
N HIS A 232 2.49 0.26 -18.85
CA HIS A 232 3.15 -0.43 -17.74
C HIS A 232 3.69 0.51 -16.64
N ALA A 233 3.83 1.82 -16.94
CA ALA A 233 4.15 2.83 -15.93
C ALA A 233 2.89 3.42 -15.25
N TYR A 234 1.69 3.03 -15.71
CA TYR A 234 0.43 3.47 -15.13
C TYR A 234 0.10 2.63 -13.88
N CYS A 235 -0.07 3.31 -12.77
CA CYS A 235 -0.50 2.74 -11.50
C CYS A 235 -1.36 3.79 -10.78
N LEU A 236 -2.32 3.37 -9.98
CA LEU A 236 -3.12 4.29 -9.15
C LEU A 236 -2.68 4.17 -7.68
N PRO A 237 -2.37 5.30 -7.04
CA PRO A 237 -2.31 6.67 -7.57
C PRO A 237 -1.27 6.85 -8.68
N VAL A 238 -1.56 7.73 -9.66
CA VAL A 238 -0.60 8.00 -10.73
C VAL A 238 0.61 8.78 -10.20
N ALA A 239 1.79 8.53 -10.78
CA ALA A 239 2.98 9.31 -10.49
C ALA A 239 2.75 10.81 -10.79
N LYS A 240 3.17 11.68 -9.89
CA LYS A 240 2.93 13.13 -9.95
C LYS A 240 4.08 13.87 -10.66
N ARG A 241 4.05 15.19 -10.63
CA ARG A 241 5.13 16.04 -11.12
C ARG A 241 6.41 15.82 -10.33
N ARG A 242 7.56 16.07 -10.97
CA ARG A 242 8.88 15.83 -10.37
C ARG A 242 9.08 16.50 -9.02
N HIS A 243 8.58 17.71 -8.81
CA HIS A 243 8.74 18.45 -7.56
C HIS A 243 8.08 17.77 -6.34
N HIS A 244 7.15 16.86 -6.55
CA HIS A 244 6.58 16.07 -5.44
C HIS A 244 7.51 14.95 -4.98
N ARG A 245 8.49 14.57 -5.79
CA ARG A 245 9.43 13.49 -5.50
C ARG A 245 10.73 13.99 -4.86
N THR A 246 11.07 15.24 -5.06
CA THR A 246 12.30 15.87 -4.55
C THR A 246 12.08 16.56 -3.22
#